data_6d749b00bec3e587b7c69f781da16a6b
#
_entry.id   6d749b00bec3e587b7c69f781da16a6b
#
_cell.length_a   1.000
_cell.length_b   1.000
_cell.length_c   1.000
_cell.angle_alpha   90.00
_cell.angle_beta   90.00
_cell.angle_gamma   90.00
#
_symmetry.space_group_name_H-M   'P 1'
#
loop_
_entity.id
_entity.type
_entity.pdbx_description
1 polymer ?
#
loop_
_entity_poly.entity_id
_entity_poly.type
_entity_poly.pdbx_seq_one_letter_code
_entity_poly.pdbx_strand_id
1 'polypeptide(L)'
;DEQMITFPGSRAVGCRIYAEAAQWQPGQKHLKRVVAEMGGKNSLIIDASADLDQAVQGLVYSAFGYSGQKCSACSRVIVLASMYDTFVQRLIEAIRSLNVGDAAQPGTQVGPVIDAAAQAKIQGYIATGQQTAPLALALPAPETGYFVGPTLFTDVAPDAVIAQEEIFGPVLAVIKAQTFDEALEIANNTDYGLTGGLYSRTPAHIERAQAEFAVGNLYINRSITGAVVARQPFGGFKMSGVGSKAGGPDYLLQFLEPRHVSENVQRQGFAPIEGVED
;
A
#
# COMPACT_ATOMS: atom_id res chain seq x y z
N ASP A 1 -2.99 20.17 24.19
CA ASP A 1 -3.99 20.84 23.31
C ASP A 1 -3.66 20.68 21.80
N GLU A 2 -3.22 19.49 21.38
CA GLU A 2 -2.95 19.23 19.96
C GLU A 2 -4.27 19.27 19.17
N GLN A 3 -4.28 20.04 18.08
CA GLN A 3 -5.42 20.14 17.16
C GLN A 3 -5.41 19.03 16.10
N MET A 4 -4.22 18.46 15.83
CA MET A 4 -4.03 17.51 14.75
C MET A 4 -3.05 16.41 15.12
N ILE A 5 -3.35 15.20 14.71
CA ILE A 5 -2.51 14.02 14.86
C ILE A 5 -2.18 13.50 13.46
N THR A 6 -0.90 13.33 13.16
CA THR A 6 -0.44 12.70 11.92
C THR A 6 0.25 11.39 12.27
N PHE A 7 -0.21 10.30 11.71
CA PHE A 7 0.22 8.96 12.08
C PHE A 7 0.49 8.10 10.85
N PRO A 8 1.70 7.55 10.67
CA PRO A 8 1.97 6.41 9.80
C PRO A 8 2.13 5.13 10.63
N GLY A 9 1.43 4.04 10.26
CA GLY A 9 1.58 2.78 10.97
C GLY A 9 0.50 1.74 10.67
N SER A 10 0.28 0.79 11.59
CA SER A 10 -0.70 -0.27 11.38
C SER A 10 -2.14 0.24 11.45
N ARG A 11 -3.05 -0.43 10.70
CA ARG A 11 -4.49 -0.18 10.74
C ARG A 11 -5.05 -0.19 12.17
N ALA A 12 -4.66 -1.18 12.98
CA ALA A 12 -5.18 -1.31 14.34
C ALA A 12 -4.84 -0.09 15.21
N VAL A 13 -3.60 0.41 15.13
CA VAL A 13 -3.18 1.59 15.88
C VAL A 13 -3.80 2.87 15.31
N GLY A 14 -3.86 3.01 13.99
CA GLY A 14 -4.50 4.17 13.35
C GLY A 14 -5.97 4.30 13.68
N CYS A 15 -6.73 3.20 13.62
CA CYS A 15 -8.14 3.17 14.02
C CYS A 15 -8.33 3.53 15.50
N ARG A 16 -7.44 3.05 16.39
CA ARG A 16 -7.48 3.40 17.81
C ARG A 16 -7.23 4.89 18.02
N ILE A 17 -6.21 5.46 17.38
CA ILE A 17 -5.91 6.91 17.44
C ILE A 17 -7.12 7.71 16.96
N TYR A 18 -7.76 7.28 15.86
CA TYR A 18 -8.92 7.95 15.30
C TYR A 18 -10.10 7.95 16.28
N ALA A 19 -10.37 6.79 16.90
CA ALA A 19 -11.44 6.62 17.89
C ALA A 19 -11.18 7.47 19.14
N GLU A 20 -9.96 7.47 19.68
CA GLU A 20 -9.58 8.26 20.84
C GLU A 20 -9.60 9.78 20.57
N ALA A 21 -9.17 10.19 19.37
CA ALA A 21 -9.19 11.60 18.96
C ALA A 21 -10.62 12.16 18.85
N ALA A 22 -11.59 11.33 18.53
CA ALA A 22 -13.00 11.71 18.44
C ALA A 22 -13.68 11.86 19.82
N GLN A 23 -13.06 11.38 20.89
CA GLN A 23 -13.60 11.51 22.24
C GLN A 23 -13.23 12.88 22.83
N TRP A 24 -14.25 13.75 22.95
CA TRP A 24 -14.07 15.04 23.59
C TRP A 24 -13.77 14.90 25.08
N GLN A 25 -12.82 15.69 25.56
CA GLN A 25 -12.44 15.74 26.98
C GLN A 25 -12.69 17.13 27.58
N PRO A 26 -13.14 17.23 28.87
CA PRO A 26 -13.29 18.50 29.55
C PRO A 26 -11.98 19.33 29.50
N GLY A 27 -12.10 20.61 29.14
CA GLY A 27 -10.95 21.52 28.98
C GLY A 27 -10.31 21.50 27.58
N GLN A 28 -10.72 20.62 26.70
CA GLN A 28 -10.31 20.60 25.30
C GLN A 28 -10.92 21.82 24.57
N LYS A 29 -10.07 22.58 23.85
CA LYS A 29 -10.47 23.82 23.15
C LYS A 29 -10.73 23.59 21.66
N HIS A 30 -10.26 22.47 21.09
CA HIS A 30 -10.35 22.17 19.67
C HIS A 30 -10.81 20.72 19.44
N LEU A 31 -11.57 20.49 18.39
CA LEU A 31 -11.78 19.14 17.88
C LEU A 31 -10.51 18.68 17.17
N LYS A 32 -10.07 17.45 17.46
CA LYS A 32 -8.86 16.91 16.86
C LYS A 32 -9.12 16.38 15.46
N ARG A 33 -8.24 16.72 14.53
CA ARG A 33 -8.19 16.12 13.20
C ARG A 33 -7.12 15.03 13.18
N VAL A 34 -7.36 13.97 12.44
CA VAL A 34 -6.40 12.87 12.29
C VAL A 34 -6.11 12.67 10.81
N VAL A 35 -4.84 12.64 10.47
CA VAL A 35 -4.31 12.17 9.19
C VAL A 35 -3.60 10.86 9.46
N ALA A 36 -4.02 9.79 8.79
CA ALA A 36 -3.46 8.46 9.01
C ALA A 36 -3.07 7.81 7.68
N GLU A 37 -1.82 7.35 7.60
CA GLU A 37 -1.31 6.47 6.58
C GLU A 37 -1.13 5.08 7.17
N MET A 38 -1.88 4.10 6.67
CA MET A 38 -1.92 2.77 7.25
C MET A 38 -1.50 1.70 6.24
N GLY A 39 -1.75 0.45 6.57
CA GLY A 39 -1.31 -0.69 5.79
C GLY A 39 -2.01 -0.85 4.45
N GLY A 40 -1.65 -1.91 3.74
CA GLY A 40 -2.18 -2.26 2.43
C GLY A 40 -2.25 -3.77 2.20
N LYS A 41 -3.14 -4.17 1.29
CA LYS A 41 -3.17 -5.51 0.72
C LYS A 41 -3.06 -5.41 -0.80
N ASN A 42 -1.94 -4.87 -1.21
CA ASN A 42 -1.71 -4.40 -2.57
C ASN A 42 -1.64 -5.55 -3.57
N SER A 43 -2.18 -5.32 -4.76
CA SER A 43 -2.23 -6.33 -5.81
C SER A 43 -1.71 -5.83 -7.15
N LEU A 44 -1.11 -6.76 -7.91
CA LEU A 44 -0.82 -6.61 -9.33
C LEU A 44 -1.75 -7.53 -10.13
N ILE A 45 -2.37 -6.99 -11.18
CA ILE A 45 -3.13 -7.76 -12.16
C ILE A 45 -2.21 -8.04 -13.35
N ILE A 46 -2.14 -9.31 -13.76
CA ILE A 46 -1.40 -9.75 -14.96
C ILE A 46 -2.42 -10.16 -16.02
N ASP A 47 -2.59 -9.26 -16.99
CA ASP A 47 -3.50 -9.43 -18.11
C ASP A 47 -2.93 -10.42 -19.16
N ALA A 48 -3.81 -10.98 -20.00
CA ALA A 48 -3.44 -11.86 -21.09
C ALA A 48 -2.45 -11.23 -22.09
N SER A 49 -2.48 -9.91 -22.22
CA SER A 49 -1.62 -9.14 -23.12
C SER A 49 -0.33 -8.64 -22.46
N ALA A 50 -0.09 -8.98 -21.19
CA ALA A 50 1.07 -8.49 -20.43
C ALA A 50 2.42 -8.92 -21.05
N ASP A 51 3.42 -8.04 -20.92
CA ASP A 51 4.80 -8.45 -21.09
C ASP A 51 5.25 -9.23 -19.85
N LEU A 52 5.42 -10.55 -19.99
CA LEU A 52 5.70 -11.41 -18.85
C LEU A 52 7.06 -11.14 -18.21
N ASP A 53 8.07 -10.76 -18.98
CA ASP A 53 9.40 -10.52 -18.43
C ASP A 53 9.42 -9.27 -17.57
N GLN A 54 8.79 -8.19 -18.05
CA GLN A 54 8.60 -6.97 -17.27
C GLN A 54 7.69 -7.22 -16.04
N ALA A 55 6.61 -8.00 -16.22
CA ALA A 55 5.66 -8.28 -15.15
C ALA A 55 6.30 -9.09 -14.01
N VAL A 56 7.06 -10.13 -14.32
CA VAL A 56 7.77 -10.94 -13.34
C VAL A 56 8.81 -10.11 -12.60
N GLN A 57 9.63 -9.35 -13.31
CA GLN A 57 10.64 -8.49 -12.71
C GLN A 57 10.03 -7.44 -11.77
N GLY A 58 9.00 -6.74 -12.25
CA GLY A 58 8.31 -5.71 -11.47
C GLY A 58 7.57 -6.26 -10.26
N LEU A 59 6.99 -7.47 -10.38
CA LEU A 59 6.34 -8.15 -9.27
C LEU A 59 7.35 -8.58 -8.20
N VAL A 60 8.43 -9.25 -8.58
CA VAL A 60 9.49 -9.70 -7.65
C VAL A 60 10.06 -8.52 -6.86
N TYR A 61 10.36 -7.42 -7.55
CA TYR A 61 10.81 -6.19 -6.91
C TYR A 61 9.76 -5.63 -5.93
N SER A 62 8.48 -5.62 -6.34
CA SER A 62 7.39 -5.06 -5.54
C SER A 62 7.05 -5.92 -4.32
N ALA A 63 7.19 -7.25 -4.42
CA ALA A 63 6.81 -8.18 -3.36
C ALA A 63 7.92 -8.40 -2.34
N PHE A 64 9.17 -8.54 -2.80
CA PHE A 64 10.26 -9.00 -1.95
C PHE A 64 11.30 -7.92 -1.63
N GLY A 65 11.30 -6.80 -2.34
CA GLY A 65 12.12 -5.66 -2.00
C GLY A 65 11.88 -5.19 -0.57
N TYR A 66 12.96 -4.98 0.21
CA TYR A 66 12.89 -4.66 1.63
C TYR A 66 12.19 -5.75 2.47
N SER A 67 12.30 -7.01 2.03
CA SER A 67 11.67 -8.18 2.67
C SER A 67 10.13 -8.07 2.79
N GLY A 68 9.49 -7.36 1.86
CA GLY A 68 8.05 -7.12 1.87
C GLY A 68 7.56 -6.19 2.99
N GLN A 69 8.46 -5.56 3.75
CA GLN A 69 8.14 -4.69 4.88
C GLN A 69 7.87 -3.25 4.43
N LYS A 70 7.00 -3.07 3.47
CA LYS A 70 6.51 -1.76 2.98
C LYS A 70 4.99 -1.78 2.96
N CYS A 71 4.35 -0.70 3.37
CA CYS A 71 2.90 -0.53 3.20
C CYS A 71 2.46 -0.71 1.74
N SER A 72 3.32 -0.36 0.78
CA SER A 72 3.10 -0.49 -0.66
C SER A 72 3.60 -1.80 -1.27
N ALA A 73 4.15 -2.76 -0.49
CA ALA A 73 4.63 -4.02 -1.04
C ALA A 73 3.48 -4.82 -1.68
N CYS A 74 3.78 -5.45 -2.83
CA CYS A 74 2.83 -6.35 -3.48
C CYS A 74 2.71 -7.65 -2.67
N SER A 75 1.52 -7.97 -2.21
CA SER A 75 1.26 -9.20 -1.43
C SER A 75 0.29 -10.15 -2.12
N ARG A 76 -0.36 -9.70 -3.20
CA ARG A 76 -1.24 -10.48 -4.07
C ARG A 76 -0.90 -10.24 -5.53
N VAL A 77 -0.88 -11.28 -6.32
CA VAL A 77 -0.88 -11.16 -7.78
C VAL A 77 -2.07 -11.91 -8.33
N ILE A 78 -2.86 -11.25 -9.17
CA ILE A 78 -4.06 -11.79 -9.80
C ILE A 78 -3.72 -12.00 -11.28
N VAL A 79 -3.72 -13.24 -11.70
CA VAL A 79 -3.25 -13.64 -13.03
C VAL A 79 -4.41 -14.19 -13.85
N LEU A 80 -4.61 -13.67 -15.07
CA LEU A 80 -5.61 -14.22 -15.98
C LEU A 80 -5.29 -15.68 -16.33
N ALA A 81 -6.32 -16.53 -16.34
CA ALA A 81 -6.20 -17.99 -16.48
C ALA A 81 -5.38 -18.39 -17.70
N SER A 82 -5.49 -17.66 -18.82
CA SER A 82 -4.73 -17.92 -20.05
C SER A 82 -3.22 -17.79 -19.91
N MET A 83 -2.74 -17.02 -18.92
CA MET A 83 -1.32 -16.76 -18.68
C MET A 83 -0.80 -17.42 -17.40
N TYR A 84 -1.70 -17.99 -16.59
CA TYR A 84 -1.43 -18.40 -15.22
C TYR A 84 -0.24 -19.36 -15.10
N ASP A 85 -0.28 -20.49 -15.78
CA ASP A 85 0.74 -21.53 -15.63
C ASP A 85 2.12 -21.04 -16.10
N THR A 86 2.17 -20.36 -17.25
CA THR A 86 3.42 -19.78 -17.78
C THR A 86 3.98 -18.71 -16.87
N PHE A 87 3.11 -17.84 -16.35
CA PHE A 87 3.52 -16.77 -15.44
C PHE A 87 4.05 -17.33 -14.12
N VAL A 88 3.33 -18.26 -13.50
CA VAL A 88 3.72 -18.90 -12.22
C VAL A 88 5.06 -19.61 -12.35
N GLN A 89 5.28 -20.35 -13.44
CA GLN A 89 6.55 -21.02 -13.68
C GLN A 89 7.71 -20.02 -13.76
N ARG A 90 7.58 -18.93 -14.52
CA ARG A 90 8.61 -17.88 -14.62
C ARG A 90 8.83 -17.16 -13.28
N LEU A 91 7.75 -16.91 -12.54
CA LEU A 91 7.80 -16.28 -11.24
C LEU A 91 8.60 -17.12 -10.23
N ILE A 92 8.35 -18.45 -10.20
CA ILE A 92 9.09 -19.37 -9.33
C ILE A 92 10.59 -19.32 -9.63
N GLU A 93 10.99 -19.36 -10.90
CA GLU A 93 12.41 -19.30 -11.28
C GLU A 93 13.04 -17.94 -10.92
N ALA A 94 12.30 -16.86 -11.12
CA ALA A 94 12.77 -15.52 -10.73
C ALA A 94 12.95 -15.39 -9.20
N ILE A 95 12.02 -15.95 -8.41
CA ILE A 95 12.14 -15.94 -6.94
C ILE A 95 13.33 -16.82 -6.50
N ARG A 96 13.57 -17.97 -7.13
CA ARG A 96 14.71 -18.86 -6.83
C ARG A 96 16.07 -18.17 -6.99
N SER A 97 16.16 -17.17 -7.86
CA SER A 97 17.39 -16.42 -8.08
C SER A 97 17.68 -15.37 -7.00
N LEU A 98 16.78 -15.17 -6.04
CA LEU A 98 16.97 -14.17 -4.99
C LEU A 98 17.93 -14.69 -3.91
N ASN A 99 18.86 -13.85 -3.50
CA ASN A 99 19.76 -14.11 -2.38
C ASN A 99 19.15 -13.54 -1.08
N VAL A 100 18.98 -14.43 -0.09
CA VAL A 100 18.51 -14.08 1.26
C VAL A 100 19.71 -14.05 2.19
N GLY A 101 19.94 -12.94 2.88
CA GLY A 101 21.12 -12.84 3.76
C GLY A 101 21.32 -11.46 4.38
N ASP A 102 22.53 -11.23 4.86
CA ASP A 102 22.92 -9.95 5.46
C ASP A 102 22.83 -8.82 4.44
N ALA A 103 22.08 -7.78 4.79
CA ALA A 103 21.86 -6.61 3.94
C ALA A 103 23.13 -5.78 3.66
N ALA A 104 24.19 -5.97 4.43
CA ALA A 104 25.50 -5.36 4.17
C ALA A 104 26.24 -6.01 2.98
N GLN A 105 25.82 -7.19 2.54
CA GLN A 105 26.43 -7.85 1.39
C GLN A 105 25.82 -7.35 0.08
N PRO A 106 26.61 -6.89 -0.90
CA PRO A 106 26.11 -6.28 -2.14
C PRO A 106 25.17 -7.16 -2.98
N GLY A 107 25.28 -8.48 -2.87
CA GLY A 107 24.46 -9.44 -3.61
C GLY A 107 23.13 -9.79 -2.94
N THR A 108 22.85 -9.28 -1.74
CA THR A 108 21.62 -9.61 -1.00
C THR A 108 20.44 -8.79 -1.52
N GLN A 109 19.36 -9.46 -1.94
CA GLN A 109 18.10 -8.83 -2.33
C GLN A 109 17.06 -8.87 -1.21
N VAL A 110 17.11 -9.87 -0.32
CA VAL A 110 16.16 -10.05 0.78
C VAL A 110 16.91 -10.13 2.10
N GLY A 111 16.80 -9.08 2.89
CA GLY A 111 17.42 -8.96 4.22
C GLY A 111 16.55 -9.54 5.33
N PRO A 112 16.93 -9.30 6.62
CA PRO A 112 16.11 -9.70 7.75
C PRO A 112 14.83 -8.87 7.85
N VAL A 113 13.85 -9.41 8.59
CA VAL A 113 12.73 -8.64 9.11
C VAL A 113 13.12 -7.90 10.39
N ILE A 114 12.30 -6.93 10.82
CA ILE A 114 12.71 -5.95 11.84
C ILE A 114 13.06 -6.58 13.20
N ASP A 115 12.30 -7.60 13.63
CA ASP A 115 12.47 -8.22 14.95
C ASP A 115 11.86 -9.63 15.02
N ALA A 116 12.00 -10.26 16.20
CA ALA A 116 11.45 -11.59 16.47
C ALA A 116 9.92 -11.64 16.41
N ALA A 117 9.24 -10.57 16.81
CA ALA A 117 7.79 -10.52 16.79
C ALA A 117 7.25 -10.49 15.35
N ALA A 118 7.90 -9.71 14.48
CA ALA A 118 7.60 -9.69 13.05
C ALA A 118 7.86 -11.06 12.41
N GLN A 119 9.01 -11.68 12.72
CA GLN A 119 9.33 -13.02 12.22
C GLN A 119 8.27 -14.05 12.63
N ALA A 120 7.90 -14.10 13.91
CA ALA A 120 6.90 -15.02 14.42
C ALA A 120 5.51 -14.77 13.78
N LYS A 121 5.11 -13.50 13.63
CA LYS A 121 3.86 -13.12 12.94
C LYS A 121 3.84 -13.65 11.51
N ILE A 122 4.91 -13.41 10.74
CA ILE A 122 4.98 -13.82 9.33
C ILE A 122 4.97 -15.34 9.22
N GLN A 123 5.71 -16.05 10.07
CA GLN A 123 5.69 -17.52 10.12
C GLN A 123 4.31 -18.07 10.45
N GLY A 124 3.57 -17.42 11.35
CA GLY A 124 2.17 -17.75 11.64
C GLY A 124 1.26 -17.66 10.41
N TYR A 125 1.41 -16.59 9.61
CA TYR A 125 0.67 -16.46 8.34
C TYR A 125 1.09 -17.51 7.30
N ILE A 126 2.37 -17.86 7.23
CA ILE A 126 2.84 -18.94 6.35
C ILE A 126 2.19 -20.26 6.75
N ALA A 127 2.17 -20.58 8.06
CA ALA A 127 1.51 -21.78 8.56
C ALA A 127 0.00 -21.80 8.26
N THR A 128 -0.68 -20.65 8.39
CA THR A 128 -2.10 -20.52 8.01
C THR A 128 -2.29 -20.71 6.49
N GLY A 129 -1.41 -20.13 5.68
CA GLY A 129 -1.45 -20.30 4.22
C GLY A 129 -1.30 -21.75 3.77
N GLN A 130 -0.41 -22.51 4.40
CA GLN A 130 -0.19 -23.94 4.11
C GLN A 130 -1.42 -24.82 4.36
N GLN A 131 -2.36 -24.36 5.18
CA GLN A 131 -3.60 -25.08 5.44
C GLN A 131 -4.66 -24.84 4.36
N THR A 132 -4.54 -23.75 3.59
CA THR A 132 -5.60 -23.27 2.69
C THR A 132 -5.19 -23.16 1.23
N ALA A 133 -3.89 -23.22 0.93
CA ALA A 133 -3.38 -23.04 -0.43
C ALA A 133 -2.08 -23.84 -0.65
N PRO A 134 -1.78 -24.27 -1.89
CA PRO A 134 -0.52 -24.90 -2.21
C PRO A 134 0.68 -23.99 -1.98
N LEU A 135 1.66 -24.44 -1.20
CA LEU A 135 2.97 -23.80 -1.09
C LEU A 135 3.82 -24.16 -2.31
N ALA A 136 3.96 -23.23 -3.24
CA ALA A 136 4.72 -23.45 -4.47
C ALA A 136 6.23 -23.30 -4.27
N LEU A 137 6.65 -22.39 -3.38
CA LEU A 137 8.05 -22.13 -3.08
C LEU A 137 8.21 -21.50 -1.69
N ALA A 138 9.25 -21.92 -0.97
CA ALA A 138 9.77 -21.19 0.18
C ALA A 138 11.30 -21.25 0.08
N LEU A 139 11.95 -20.10 -0.02
CA LEU A 139 13.42 -20.06 -0.03
C LEU A 139 13.96 -20.27 1.38
N PRO A 140 15.10 -20.97 1.51
CA PRO A 140 15.80 -21.06 2.78
C PRO A 140 16.24 -19.67 3.24
N ALA A 141 16.35 -19.51 4.55
CA ALA A 141 16.82 -18.29 5.18
C ALA A 141 17.90 -18.62 6.24
N PRO A 142 18.82 -17.69 6.56
CA PRO A 142 19.80 -17.87 7.61
C PRO A 142 19.14 -18.21 8.97
N GLU A 143 19.74 -19.11 9.72
CA GLU A 143 19.25 -19.53 11.05
C GLU A 143 19.51 -18.46 12.12
N THR A 144 20.57 -17.67 11.95
CA THR A 144 20.95 -16.61 12.90
C THR A 144 20.40 -15.27 12.41
N GLY A 145 19.62 -14.61 13.25
CA GLY A 145 18.93 -13.36 12.95
C GLY A 145 17.44 -13.57 12.63
N TYR A 146 16.75 -12.48 12.32
CA TYR A 146 15.30 -12.50 12.10
C TYR A 146 14.98 -12.61 10.59
N PHE A 147 15.30 -13.74 10.00
CA PHE A 147 15.10 -13.95 8.58
C PHE A 147 13.82 -14.74 8.28
N VAL A 148 13.15 -14.37 7.20
CA VAL A 148 12.08 -15.15 6.57
C VAL A 148 12.37 -15.17 5.06
N GLY A 149 12.47 -16.35 4.48
CA GLY A 149 12.68 -16.50 3.03
C GLY A 149 11.42 -16.13 2.22
N PRO A 150 11.61 -15.62 1.01
CA PRO A 150 10.51 -15.45 0.06
C PRO A 150 9.63 -16.68 -0.04
N THR A 151 8.34 -16.49 0.18
CA THR A 151 7.34 -17.56 0.24
C THR A 151 6.23 -17.28 -0.75
N LEU A 152 5.92 -18.25 -1.62
CA LEU A 152 4.93 -18.17 -2.68
C LEU A 152 3.84 -19.22 -2.49
N PHE A 153 2.60 -18.76 -2.43
CA PHE A 153 1.40 -19.60 -2.48
C PHE A 153 0.72 -19.45 -3.84
N THR A 154 0.24 -20.56 -4.41
CA THR A 154 -0.50 -20.60 -5.68
C THR A 154 -1.94 -21.01 -5.44
N ASP A 155 -2.79 -20.78 -6.43
CA ASP A 155 -4.22 -21.12 -6.39
C ASP A 155 -4.92 -20.68 -5.11
N VAL A 156 -4.52 -19.47 -4.62
CA VAL A 156 -5.06 -18.91 -3.39
C VAL A 156 -6.49 -18.43 -3.64
N ALA A 157 -7.41 -18.80 -2.76
CA ALA A 157 -8.77 -18.28 -2.80
C ALA A 157 -8.77 -16.76 -2.47
N PRO A 158 -9.57 -15.92 -3.17
CA PRO A 158 -9.58 -14.48 -2.96
C PRO A 158 -9.93 -14.04 -1.54
N ASP A 159 -10.69 -14.85 -0.81
CA ASP A 159 -11.13 -14.64 0.57
C ASP A 159 -10.22 -15.28 1.63
N ALA A 160 -9.17 -15.99 1.22
CA ALA A 160 -8.22 -16.59 2.16
C ALA A 160 -7.54 -15.52 3.04
N VAL A 161 -7.25 -15.87 4.29
CA VAL A 161 -6.59 -14.97 5.26
C VAL A 161 -5.32 -14.35 4.67
N ILE A 162 -4.48 -15.16 4.00
CA ILE A 162 -3.25 -14.68 3.36
C ILE A 162 -3.49 -13.78 2.13
N ALA A 163 -4.71 -13.75 1.59
CA ALA A 163 -5.12 -12.85 0.51
C ALA A 163 -5.83 -11.58 1.02
N GLN A 164 -6.26 -11.53 2.28
CA GLN A 164 -7.03 -10.41 2.83
C GLN A 164 -6.28 -9.61 3.89
N GLU A 165 -5.46 -10.24 4.73
CA GLU A 165 -4.79 -9.59 5.83
C GLU A 165 -3.36 -9.13 5.47
N GLU A 166 -2.92 -8.00 6.04
CA GLU A 166 -1.57 -7.47 5.86
C GLU A 166 -0.55 -8.28 6.66
N ILE A 167 0.32 -9.01 5.95
CA ILE A 167 1.37 -9.84 6.55
C ILE A 167 2.60 -9.00 6.93
N PHE A 168 2.97 -8.03 6.09
CA PHE A 168 4.16 -7.18 6.22
C PHE A 168 5.46 -7.97 6.22
N GLY A 169 5.59 -8.88 5.25
CA GLY A 169 6.71 -9.80 5.11
C GLY A 169 6.79 -10.38 3.69
N PRO A 170 7.83 -11.18 3.39
CA PRO A 170 8.10 -11.68 2.04
C PRO A 170 7.19 -12.87 1.66
N VAL A 171 5.88 -12.66 1.69
CA VAL A 171 4.86 -13.66 1.38
C VAL A 171 3.97 -13.15 0.26
N LEU A 172 3.87 -13.91 -0.82
CA LEU A 172 3.09 -13.56 -2.01
C LEU A 172 2.03 -14.63 -2.28
N ALA A 173 0.78 -14.18 -2.48
CA ALA A 173 -0.35 -15.00 -2.88
C ALA A 173 -0.66 -14.81 -4.36
N VAL A 174 -0.70 -15.91 -5.13
CA VAL A 174 -1.10 -15.93 -6.54
C VAL A 174 -2.55 -16.40 -6.63
N ILE A 175 -3.39 -15.57 -7.22
CA ILE A 175 -4.82 -15.79 -7.41
C ILE A 175 -5.09 -15.91 -8.92
N LYS A 176 -5.86 -16.88 -9.32
CA LYS A 176 -6.28 -17.06 -10.71
C LYS A 176 -7.61 -16.36 -10.95
N ALA A 177 -7.73 -15.60 -12.04
CA ALA A 177 -8.98 -15.00 -12.49
C ALA A 177 -9.31 -15.46 -13.91
N GLN A 178 -10.58 -15.73 -14.19
CA GLN A 178 -11.02 -16.20 -15.52
C GLN A 178 -11.12 -15.05 -16.51
N THR A 179 -11.53 -13.88 -16.04
CA THR A 179 -11.74 -12.68 -16.85
C THR A 179 -11.07 -11.45 -16.22
N PHE A 180 -10.93 -10.39 -16.99
CA PHE A 180 -10.44 -9.12 -16.48
C PHE A 180 -11.40 -8.49 -15.49
N ASP A 181 -12.72 -8.70 -15.67
CA ASP A 181 -13.74 -8.23 -14.73
C ASP A 181 -13.57 -8.88 -13.36
N GLU A 182 -13.43 -10.19 -13.32
CA GLU A 182 -13.15 -10.94 -12.09
C GLU A 182 -11.83 -10.49 -11.45
N ALA A 183 -10.80 -10.23 -12.26
CA ALA A 183 -9.52 -9.75 -11.73
C ALA A 183 -9.64 -8.39 -11.05
N LEU A 184 -10.42 -7.45 -11.60
CA LEU A 184 -10.72 -6.16 -10.99
C LEU A 184 -11.57 -6.31 -9.72
N GLU A 185 -12.57 -7.18 -9.74
CA GLU A 185 -13.40 -7.49 -8.56
C GLU A 185 -12.53 -8.04 -7.42
N ILE A 186 -11.70 -9.05 -7.68
CA ILE A 186 -10.77 -9.62 -6.70
C ILE A 186 -9.79 -8.55 -6.18
N ALA A 187 -9.26 -7.71 -7.07
CA ALA A 187 -8.32 -6.66 -6.70
C ALA A 187 -8.96 -5.64 -5.73
N ASN A 188 -10.22 -5.30 -5.99
CA ASN A 188 -11.00 -4.35 -5.20
C ASN A 188 -11.60 -4.95 -3.92
N ASN A 189 -11.79 -6.27 -3.85
CA ASN A 189 -12.40 -6.95 -2.72
C ASN A 189 -11.41 -7.13 -1.54
N THR A 190 -11.07 -6.02 -0.91
CA THR A 190 -10.25 -5.95 0.31
C THR A 190 -10.60 -4.67 1.07
N ASP A 191 -10.41 -4.68 2.38
CA ASP A 191 -10.56 -3.49 3.22
C ASP A 191 -9.54 -2.39 2.91
N TYR A 192 -8.47 -2.71 2.22
CA TYR A 192 -7.39 -1.80 1.88
C TYR A 192 -7.51 -1.24 0.46
N GLY A 193 -6.83 -0.13 0.21
CA GLY A 193 -6.77 0.50 -1.11
C GLY A 193 -5.56 1.43 -1.22
N LEU A 194 -4.35 0.95 -0.87
CA LEU A 194 -3.15 1.79 -0.90
C LEU A 194 -2.53 1.85 -2.30
N THR A 195 -1.93 0.75 -2.74
CA THR A 195 -1.34 0.66 -4.08
C THR A 195 -1.90 -0.52 -4.86
N GLY A 196 -1.91 -0.40 -6.17
CA GLY A 196 -2.24 -1.47 -7.10
C GLY A 196 -1.60 -1.25 -8.44
N GLY A 197 -1.60 -2.26 -9.27
CA GLY A 197 -1.06 -2.13 -10.61
C GLY A 197 -1.64 -3.13 -11.61
N LEU A 198 -1.39 -2.83 -12.86
CA LEU A 198 -1.80 -3.63 -14.00
C LEU A 198 -0.64 -3.75 -14.98
N TYR A 199 -0.31 -4.97 -15.38
CA TYR A 199 0.48 -5.23 -16.58
C TYR A 199 -0.45 -5.64 -17.70
N SER A 200 -0.57 -4.81 -18.73
CA SER A 200 -1.44 -5.01 -19.89
C SER A 200 -0.96 -4.17 -21.07
N ARG A 201 -1.19 -4.68 -22.29
CA ARG A 201 -1.06 -3.92 -23.54
C ARG A 201 -2.42 -3.64 -24.18
N THR A 202 -3.52 -4.03 -23.52
CA THR A 202 -4.90 -3.83 -24.01
C THR A 202 -5.40 -2.46 -23.54
N PRO A 203 -5.57 -1.46 -24.43
CA PRO A 203 -5.97 -0.10 -24.03
C PRO A 203 -7.26 -0.06 -23.21
N ALA A 204 -8.28 -0.84 -23.61
CA ALA A 204 -9.55 -0.89 -22.90
C ALA A 204 -9.41 -1.40 -21.44
N HIS A 205 -8.52 -2.36 -21.19
CA HIS A 205 -8.25 -2.85 -19.83
C HIS A 205 -7.49 -1.80 -19.00
N ILE A 206 -6.58 -1.05 -19.63
CA ILE A 206 -5.86 0.05 -18.98
C ILE A 206 -6.83 1.18 -18.59
N GLU A 207 -7.71 1.59 -19.49
CA GLU A 207 -8.74 2.63 -19.22
C GLU A 207 -9.68 2.20 -18.11
N ARG A 208 -10.12 0.95 -18.13
CA ARG A 208 -10.98 0.41 -17.08
C ARG A 208 -10.27 0.33 -15.74
N ALA A 209 -9.01 -0.10 -15.70
CA ALA A 209 -8.24 -0.11 -14.46
C ALA A 209 -8.08 1.31 -13.89
N GLN A 210 -7.84 2.33 -14.74
CA GLN A 210 -7.77 3.72 -14.31
C GLN A 210 -9.08 4.23 -13.71
N ALA A 211 -10.23 3.76 -14.20
CA ALA A 211 -11.54 4.17 -13.72
C ALA A 211 -12.03 3.37 -12.51
N GLU A 212 -11.74 2.07 -12.46
CA GLU A 212 -12.43 1.12 -11.58
C GLU A 212 -11.54 0.51 -10.49
N PHE A 213 -10.19 0.53 -10.65
CA PHE A 213 -9.31 -0.04 -9.63
C PHE A 213 -9.18 0.91 -8.43
N ALA A 214 -9.86 0.61 -7.34
CA ALA A 214 -10.05 1.48 -6.17
C ALA A 214 -8.82 1.51 -5.24
N VAL A 215 -7.71 2.08 -5.72
CA VAL A 215 -6.48 2.29 -4.95
C VAL A 215 -6.02 3.74 -5.04
N GLY A 216 -5.36 4.19 -4.00
CA GLY A 216 -4.84 5.56 -3.97
C GLY A 216 -3.71 5.82 -4.96
N ASN A 217 -2.89 4.81 -5.24
CA ASN A 217 -1.82 4.86 -6.24
C ASN A 217 -1.93 3.67 -7.19
N LEU A 218 -2.32 3.93 -8.43
CA LEU A 218 -2.38 2.94 -9.50
C LEU A 218 -1.15 3.06 -10.41
N TYR A 219 -0.54 1.92 -10.73
CA TYR A 219 0.64 1.82 -11.57
C TYR A 219 0.38 0.93 -12.78
N ILE A 220 0.67 1.43 -13.97
CA ILE A 220 0.50 0.69 -15.23
C ILE A 220 1.86 0.30 -15.79
N ASN A 221 2.05 -1.00 -16.07
CA ASN A 221 3.26 -1.59 -16.66
C ASN A 221 4.56 -1.23 -15.93
N ARG A 222 4.51 -1.23 -14.59
CA ARG A 222 5.68 -1.00 -13.73
C ARG A 222 5.45 -1.57 -12.32
N SER A 223 6.51 -1.58 -11.51
CA SER A 223 6.42 -1.91 -10.08
C SER A 223 5.50 -0.96 -9.32
N ILE A 224 4.85 -1.45 -8.26
CA ILE A 224 3.86 -0.70 -7.45
C ILE A 224 4.44 -0.06 -6.20
N THR A 225 5.77 -0.06 -6.05
CA THR A 225 6.50 0.56 -4.94
C THR A 225 7.36 1.72 -5.43
N GLY A 226 7.87 2.52 -4.50
CA GLY A 226 8.83 3.59 -4.82
C GLY A 226 8.18 4.86 -5.38
N ALA A 227 7.08 5.32 -4.76
CA ALA A 227 6.53 6.63 -5.06
C ALA A 227 7.54 7.75 -4.77
N VAL A 228 7.65 8.71 -5.69
CA VAL A 228 8.58 9.84 -5.59
C VAL A 228 7.80 11.09 -5.18
N VAL A 229 8.26 11.73 -4.11
CA VAL A 229 7.68 12.99 -3.59
C VAL A 229 7.58 14.04 -4.70
N ALA A 230 6.50 14.79 -4.72
CA ALA A 230 6.13 15.80 -5.71
C ALA A 230 5.87 15.28 -7.15
N ARG A 231 6.09 13.98 -7.41
CA ARG A 231 5.76 13.35 -8.70
C ARG A 231 4.62 12.35 -8.59
N GLN A 232 4.56 11.64 -7.48
CA GLN A 232 3.59 10.59 -7.22
C GLN A 232 3.04 10.78 -5.81
N PRO A 233 2.06 11.67 -5.62
CA PRO A 233 1.41 11.85 -4.33
C PRO A 233 0.94 10.52 -3.78
N PHE A 234 1.31 10.21 -2.52
CA PHE A 234 1.13 8.89 -1.94
C PHE A 234 0.09 8.90 -0.81
N GLY A 235 -0.84 7.98 -0.87
CA GLY A 235 -1.86 7.78 0.15
C GLY A 235 -2.98 6.88 -0.34
N GLY A 236 -3.64 6.20 0.60
CA GLY A 236 -4.61 5.16 0.31
C GLY A 236 -6.06 5.62 0.36
N PHE A 237 -6.93 4.73 -0.16
CA PHE A 237 -8.37 4.74 0.06
C PHE A 237 -8.76 3.73 1.13
N LYS A 238 -10.02 3.65 1.48
CA LYS A 238 -10.57 2.67 2.44
C LYS A 238 -9.79 2.71 3.76
N MET A 239 -9.46 1.54 4.31
CA MET A 239 -8.71 1.42 5.56
C MET A 239 -7.19 1.56 5.41
N SER A 240 -6.71 2.00 4.23
CA SER A 240 -5.30 2.31 4.04
C SER A 240 -4.92 3.72 4.46
N GLY A 241 -5.88 4.60 4.68
CA GLY A 241 -5.55 5.93 5.18
C GLY A 241 -6.67 6.95 5.04
N VAL A 242 -6.42 8.11 5.61
CA VAL A 242 -7.29 9.30 5.56
C VAL A 242 -6.45 10.57 5.59
N GLY A 243 -6.85 11.56 4.81
CA GLY A 243 -6.16 12.83 4.62
C GLY A 243 -5.65 13.01 3.19
N SER A 244 -5.06 14.16 2.91
CA SER A 244 -4.45 14.46 1.62
C SER A 244 -3.23 13.60 1.38
N LYS A 245 -2.99 13.26 0.11
CA LYS A 245 -1.87 12.39 -0.27
C LYS A 245 -0.51 13.03 0.04
N ALA A 246 0.34 12.30 0.75
CA ALA A 246 1.68 12.74 1.13
C ALA A 246 2.52 13.11 -0.10
N GLY A 247 3.19 14.26 -0.06
CA GLY A 247 3.96 14.78 -1.18
C GLY A 247 3.13 15.32 -2.34
N GLY A 248 1.81 15.45 -2.17
CA GLY A 248 0.91 16.10 -3.12
C GLY A 248 0.87 17.62 -2.96
N PRO A 249 0.34 18.35 -3.97
CA PRO A 249 0.29 19.82 -3.95
C PRO A 249 -0.62 20.37 -2.87
N ASP A 250 -1.62 19.62 -2.45
CA ASP A 250 -2.61 19.96 -1.44
C ASP A 250 -2.25 19.43 -0.03
N TYR A 251 -1.13 18.71 0.10
CA TYR A 251 -0.78 18.05 1.37
C TYR A 251 -0.65 19.03 2.53
N LEU A 252 -0.01 20.18 2.32
CA LEU A 252 0.18 21.19 3.36
C LEU A 252 -1.10 21.92 3.72
N LEU A 253 -2.09 22.01 2.82
CA LEU A 253 -3.34 22.72 3.07
C LEU A 253 -4.15 22.09 4.21
N GLN A 254 -4.05 20.78 4.42
CA GLN A 254 -4.76 20.10 5.51
C GLN A 254 -4.26 20.50 6.91
N PHE A 255 -3.06 21.08 7.01
CA PHE A 255 -2.46 21.57 8.27
C PHE A 255 -2.78 23.04 8.53
N LEU A 256 -3.51 23.70 7.64
CA LEU A 256 -3.88 25.09 7.75
C LEU A 256 -5.36 25.24 8.15
N GLU A 257 -5.66 26.32 8.87
CA GLU A 257 -7.04 26.72 9.16
C GLU A 257 -7.35 27.99 8.37
N PRO A 258 -8.26 27.97 7.39
CA PRO A 258 -8.66 29.17 6.67
C PRO A 258 -9.43 30.09 7.61
N ARG A 259 -9.06 31.37 7.60
CA ARG A 259 -9.76 32.42 8.31
C ARG A 259 -10.28 33.44 7.32
N HIS A 260 -11.56 33.72 7.40
CA HIS A 260 -12.16 34.80 6.62
C HIS A 260 -12.20 36.09 7.48
N VAL A 261 -11.85 37.19 6.85
CA VAL A 261 -11.96 38.54 7.47
C VAL A 261 -12.79 39.39 6.51
N SER A 262 -13.86 39.98 7.03
CA SER A 262 -14.66 40.98 6.31
C SER A 262 -14.62 42.26 7.08
N GLU A 263 -14.29 43.35 6.39
CA GLU A 263 -14.31 44.70 6.95
C GLU A 263 -15.30 45.55 6.19
N ASN A 264 -16.17 46.30 6.92
CA ASN A 264 -17.00 47.31 6.31
C ASN A 264 -16.18 48.55 6.10
N VAL A 265 -15.77 48.82 4.88
CA VAL A 265 -14.98 50.02 4.52
C VAL A 265 -15.83 51.28 4.37
N GLN A 266 -17.17 51.18 4.41
CA GLN A 266 -18.06 52.33 4.44
C GLN A 266 -18.12 52.87 5.89
N ARG A 267 -17.22 53.76 6.21
CA ARG A 267 -17.21 54.48 7.51
C ARG A 267 -18.28 55.56 7.45
N GLN A 268 -19.28 55.46 8.30
CA GLN A 268 -20.27 56.53 8.45
C GLN A 268 -19.69 57.66 9.30
N GLY A 269 -19.62 58.87 8.74
CA GLY A 269 -19.17 60.08 9.40
C GLY A 269 -17.70 60.44 9.14
N PHE A 270 -17.40 61.74 9.25
CA PHE A 270 -16.05 62.25 9.19
C PHE A 270 -15.41 62.11 10.58
N ALA A 271 -14.78 60.96 10.82
CA ALA A 271 -13.84 60.87 11.89
C ALA A 271 -12.42 60.90 11.27
N PRO A 272 -11.64 61.97 11.42
CA PRO A 272 -10.25 61.94 10.98
C PRO A 272 -9.52 60.81 11.72
N ILE A 273 -8.74 60.04 11.02
CA ILE A 273 -7.86 59.02 11.62
C ILE A 273 -6.73 59.83 12.27
N GLU A 274 -6.66 59.83 13.61
CA GLU A 274 -5.53 60.45 14.32
C GLU A 274 -4.22 59.83 13.81
N GLY A 275 -3.31 60.67 13.30
CA GLY A 275 -1.97 60.29 12.91
C GLY A 275 -1.76 60.06 11.39
N VAL A 276 -2.72 60.36 10.52
CA VAL A 276 -2.49 60.50 9.08
C VAL A 276 -2.51 62.00 8.76
N GLU A 277 -1.31 62.59 8.71
CA GLU A 277 -1.13 63.91 8.12
C GLU A 277 -1.26 63.78 6.58
N ASP A 278 -2.03 64.69 5.94
CA ASP A 278 -2.24 64.76 4.48
C ASP A 278 -0.91 65.00 3.70
#